data_02d1e3d123604ad979f78f7de4385441
#
_entry.id   02d1e3d123604ad979f78f7de4385441
#
_cell.length_a   1.000
_cell.length_b   1.000
_cell.length_c   1.000
_cell.angle_alpha   90.00
_cell.angle_beta   90.00
_cell.angle_gamma   90.00
#
_symmetry.space_group_name_H-M   'P 1'
#
loop_
_entity.id
_entity.type
_entity.pdbx_description
1 polymer ?
#
loop_
_entity_poly.entity_id
_entity_poly.type
_entity_poly.pdbx_seq_one_letter_code
_entity_poly.pdbx_strand_id
1 'polypeptide(L)'
;MNPTDRREQRLQSYKKARSEKEIYERVLAPTLYEFVLWVLQEALQSGKKRLYFLARDGYQMYLAARHLCKQYDLDIECRYLKVSRYAVRVPEYHLLGERCLERICVGGIDVTFEKIMQRAALTDKEAGEIAALAGYTENYRKVINYHEVMQLKDRLKKIPLLFHYIDSHSKEAYGTAIGYLTQEGLLEPVSYAWWTAAGSVRSSRALNICSVRNSRTESSKDTILVCMRSRKGREGKTITVFTSRRGVRSKEKCISATACLRQCFQHRRA
;
A
#
# COMPACT_ATOMS: atom_id res chain seq x y z
N MET A 1 25.06 -5.92 18.74
CA MET A 1 25.03 -4.45 18.58
C MET A 1 23.60 -3.99 18.70
N ASN A 2 23.31 -3.05 19.59
CA ASN A 2 21.99 -2.57 19.92
C ASN A 2 21.38 -1.81 18.70
N PRO A 3 20.05 -1.89 18.44
CA PRO A 3 19.39 -1.12 17.37
C PRO A 3 19.63 0.39 17.45
N THR A 4 19.76 0.94 18.64
CA THR A 4 20.07 2.36 18.87
C THR A 4 21.45 2.71 18.36
N ASP A 5 22.47 1.88 18.66
CA ASP A 5 23.86 2.10 18.23
C ASP A 5 23.99 2.09 16.70
N ARG A 6 23.26 1.21 16.03
CA ARG A 6 23.24 1.16 14.54
C ARG A 6 22.62 2.41 13.93
N ARG A 7 21.56 2.95 14.55
CA ARG A 7 20.91 4.18 14.09
C ARG A 7 21.85 5.38 14.22
N GLU A 8 22.55 5.49 15.33
CA GLU A 8 23.51 6.56 15.55
C GLU A 8 24.69 6.48 14.60
N GLN A 9 25.22 5.28 14.34
CA GLN A 9 26.29 5.09 13.37
C GLN A 9 25.86 5.49 11.94
N ARG A 10 24.63 5.17 11.53
CA ARG A 10 24.09 5.58 10.23
C ARG A 10 23.88 7.08 10.15
N LEU A 11 23.42 7.71 11.22
CA LEU A 11 23.25 9.16 11.28
C LEU A 11 24.60 9.87 11.18
N GLN A 12 25.64 9.35 11.85
CA GLN A 12 27.00 9.86 11.72
C GLN A 12 27.58 9.64 10.33
N SER A 13 27.34 8.48 9.71
CA SER A 13 27.73 8.20 8.33
C SER A 13 27.07 9.14 7.34
N TYR A 14 25.77 9.44 7.52
CA TYR A 14 25.06 10.44 6.72
C TYR A 14 25.67 11.84 6.85
N LYS A 15 25.97 12.28 8.09
CA LYS A 15 26.58 13.60 8.35
C LYS A 15 27.99 13.74 7.77
N LYS A 16 28.71 12.62 7.63
CA LYS A 16 30.09 12.59 7.07
C LYS A 16 30.13 12.35 5.56
N ALA A 17 29.02 11.95 4.95
CA ALA A 17 28.97 11.65 3.52
C ALA A 17 29.15 12.95 2.69
N ARG A 18 30.06 12.91 1.73
CA ARG A 18 30.41 14.03 0.85
C ARG A 18 29.81 13.92 -0.56
N SER A 19 29.20 12.79 -0.88
CA SER A 19 28.57 12.53 -2.18
C SER A 19 27.30 11.70 -2.05
N GLU A 20 26.40 11.78 -3.05
CA GLU A 20 25.19 10.96 -3.13
C GLU A 20 25.53 9.46 -3.13
N LYS A 21 26.61 9.08 -3.81
CA LYS A 21 27.09 7.69 -3.83
C LYS A 21 27.44 7.19 -2.43
N GLU A 22 28.16 7.97 -1.64
CA GLU A 22 28.47 7.59 -0.25
C GLU A 22 27.24 7.48 0.63
N ILE A 23 26.25 8.37 0.45
CA ILE A 23 24.96 8.28 1.17
C ILE A 23 24.26 6.97 0.81
N TYR A 24 24.23 6.65 -0.48
CA TYR A 24 23.62 5.40 -0.94
C TYR A 24 24.32 4.16 -0.34
N GLU A 25 25.63 4.06 -0.48
CA GLU A 25 26.39 2.89 -0.06
C GLU A 25 26.47 2.71 1.46
N ARG A 26 26.63 3.81 2.21
CA ARG A 26 26.84 3.75 3.66
C ARG A 26 25.56 3.83 4.51
N VAL A 27 24.49 4.36 3.95
CA VAL A 27 23.25 4.61 4.70
C VAL A 27 22.05 3.90 4.09
N LEU A 28 21.77 4.18 2.80
CA LEU A 28 20.54 3.69 2.19
C LEU A 28 20.58 2.20 1.89
N ALA A 29 21.66 1.70 1.29
CA ALA A 29 21.76 0.28 0.94
C ALA A 29 21.77 -0.65 2.18
N PRO A 30 22.54 -0.40 3.24
CA PRO A 30 22.45 -1.19 4.46
C PRO A 30 21.08 -1.13 5.12
N THR A 31 20.43 0.05 5.10
CA THR A 31 19.07 0.22 5.66
C THR A 31 18.05 -0.56 4.87
N LEU A 32 18.11 -0.50 3.54
CA LEU A 32 17.27 -1.27 2.64
C LEU A 32 17.45 -2.77 2.86
N TYR A 33 18.70 -3.23 2.92
CA TYR A 33 19.04 -4.62 3.12
C TYR A 33 18.47 -5.18 4.43
N GLU A 34 18.71 -4.53 5.57
CA GLU A 34 18.18 -4.98 6.86
C GLU A 34 16.66 -4.95 6.90
N PHE A 35 16.05 -3.94 6.28
CA PHE A 35 14.60 -3.85 6.20
C PHE A 35 14.00 -5.00 5.39
N VAL A 36 14.57 -5.30 4.22
CA VAL A 36 14.07 -6.38 3.38
C VAL A 36 14.29 -7.75 4.03
N LEU A 37 15.44 -7.96 4.70
CA LEU A 37 15.67 -9.16 5.49
C LEU A 37 14.58 -9.37 6.53
N TRP A 38 14.23 -8.32 7.27
CA TRP A 38 13.16 -8.38 8.26
C TRP A 38 11.82 -8.72 7.63
N VAL A 39 11.46 -8.11 6.48
CA VAL A 39 10.22 -8.42 5.74
C VAL A 39 10.17 -9.89 5.31
N LEU A 40 11.28 -10.43 4.82
CA LEU A 40 11.38 -11.83 4.43
C LEU A 40 11.26 -12.78 5.62
N GLN A 41 11.85 -12.43 6.77
CA GLN A 41 11.71 -13.20 8.01
C GLN A 41 10.26 -13.27 8.48
N GLU A 42 9.57 -12.13 8.53
CA GLU A 42 8.15 -12.06 8.89
C GLU A 42 7.29 -12.91 7.95
N ALA A 43 7.59 -12.87 6.65
CA ALA A 43 6.90 -13.68 5.66
C ALA A 43 7.09 -15.18 5.90
N LEU A 44 8.34 -15.62 6.15
CA LEU A 44 8.67 -17.02 6.46
C LEU A 44 8.01 -17.49 7.74
N GLN A 45 8.14 -16.74 8.83
CA GLN A 45 7.54 -17.07 10.14
C GLN A 45 6.01 -17.19 10.06
N SER A 46 5.41 -16.41 9.17
CA SER A 46 3.95 -16.45 8.93
C SER A 46 3.53 -17.46 7.87
N GLY A 47 4.43 -18.32 7.39
CA GLY A 47 4.15 -19.35 6.41
C GLY A 47 3.74 -18.81 5.03
N LYS A 48 4.19 -17.60 4.66
CA LYS A 48 3.89 -17.01 3.36
C LYS A 48 4.84 -17.56 2.29
N LYS A 49 4.25 -17.99 1.17
CA LYS A 49 4.98 -18.53 0.02
C LYS A 49 5.21 -17.48 -1.07
N ARG A 50 4.43 -16.41 -1.07
CA ARG A 50 4.53 -15.34 -2.07
C ARG A 50 4.49 -13.96 -1.42
N LEU A 51 5.35 -13.04 -1.90
CA LEU A 51 5.45 -11.68 -1.41
C LEU A 51 5.34 -10.69 -2.57
N TYR A 52 4.30 -9.86 -2.53
CA TYR A 52 4.07 -8.82 -3.53
C TYR A 52 4.60 -7.47 -3.07
N PHE A 53 5.41 -6.84 -3.91
CA PHE A 53 5.91 -5.48 -3.73
C PHE A 53 5.13 -4.53 -4.63
N LEU A 54 4.41 -3.59 -4.02
CA LEU A 54 3.55 -2.69 -4.79
C LEU A 54 4.35 -1.55 -5.43
N ALA A 55 4.02 -1.23 -6.68
CA ALA A 55 4.58 -0.07 -7.37
C ALA A 55 4.17 1.22 -6.64
N ARG A 56 4.98 2.20 -6.72
CA ARG A 56 6.27 2.45 -7.35
C ARG A 56 7.42 2.17 -6.38
N ASP A 57 7.18 2.46 -5.11
CA ASP A 57 8.16 2.46 -4.02
C ASP A 57 8.72 1.04 -3.73
N GLY A 58 7.94 0.00 -4.04
CA GLY A 58 8.32 -1.40 -3.83
C GLY A 58 9.38 -1.96 -4.79
N TYR A 59 9.75 -1.24 -5.85
CA TYR A 59 10.64 -1.81 -6.87
C TYR A 59 12.03 -2.15 -6.33
N GLN A 60 12.66 -1.23 -5.62
CA GLN A 60 13.99 -1.47 -5.03
C GLN A 60 13.96 -2.59 -3.99
N MET A 61 12.88 -2.65 -3.20
CA MET A 61 12.66 -3.71 -2.20
C MET A 61 12.49 -5.07 -2.89
N TYR A 62 11.75 -5.11 -4.01
CA TYR A 62 11.57 -6.31 -4.82
C TYR A 62 12.90 -6.86 -5.35
N LEU A 63 13.76 -5.99 -5.91
CA LEU A 63 15.07 -6.39 -6.41
C LEU A 63 15.95 -6.95 -5.27
N ALA A 64 15.99 -6.25 -4.14
CA ALA A 64 16.73 -6.70 -2.96
C ALA A 64 16.18 -8.03 -2.42
N ALA A 65 14.85 -8.18 -2.33
CA ALA A 65 14.22 -9.41 -1.86
C ALA A 65 14.54 -10.62 -2.76
N ARG A 66 14.46 -10.45 -4.08
CA ARG A 66 14.84 -11.51 -5.04
C ARG A 66 16.30 -11.94 -4.88
N HIS A 67 17.20 -10.95 -4.73
CA HIS A 67 18.62 -11.24 -4.51
C HIS A 67 18.82 -12.04 -3.22
N LEU A 68 18.21 -11.61 -2.12
CA LEU A 68 18.30 -12.28 -0.82
C LEU A 68 17.66 -13.68 -0.84
N CYS A 69 16.50 -13.85 -1.47
CA CYS A 69 15.88 -15.16 -1.61
C CYS A 69 16.80 -16.13 -2.35
N LYS A 70 17.45 -15.67 -3.43
CA LYS A 70 18.43 -16.50 -4.17
C LYS A 70 19.68 -16.78 -3.35
N GLN A 71 20.22 -15.78 -2.64
CA GLN A 71 21.45 -15.91 -1.85
C GLN A 71 21.29 -16.87 -0.67
N TYR A 72 20.13 -16.87 -0.03
CA TYR A 72 19.85 -17.66 1.17
C TYR A 72 18.94 -18.86 0.92
N ASP A 73 18.64 -19.19 -0.33
CA ASP A 73 17.76 -20.28 -0.74
C ASP A 73 16.41 -20.26 0.02
N LEU A 74 15.77 -19.08 0.03
CA LEU A 74 14.50 -18.90 0.73
C LEU A 74 13.33 -19.31 -0.17
N ASP A 75 12.42 -20.15 0.36
CA ASP A 75 11.21 -20.60 -0.32
C ASP A 75 10.12 -19.53 -0.28
N ILE A 76 10.40 -18.36 -0.87
CA ILE A 76 9.48 -17.24 -1.06
C ILE A 76 9.58 -16.74 -2.50
N GLU A 77 8.45 -16.79 -3.20
CA GLU A 77 8.32 -16.18 -4.51
C GLU A 77 8.09 -14.65 -4.35
N CYS A 78 8.99 -13.84 -4.87
CA CYS A 78 8.86 -12.38 -4.86
C CYS A 78 8.30 -11.90 -6.20
N ARG A 79 7.22 -11.11 -6.17
CA ARG A 79 6.59 -10.48 -7.35
C ARG A 79 6.47 -8.97 -7.20
N TYR A 80 6.62 -8.25 -8.30
CA TYR A 80 6.42 -6.80 -8.36
C TYR A 80 5.08 -6.50 -9.00
N LEU A 81 4.14 -5.94 -8.23
CA LEU A 81 2.79 -5.65 -8.70
C LEU A 81 2.69 -4.20 -9.20
N LYS A 82 2.48 -4.03 -10.50
CA LYS A 82 2.36 -2.73 -11.16
C LYS A 82 0.97 -2.12 -10.97
N VAL A 83 0.68 -1.67 -9.77
CA VAL A 83 -0.61 -1.06 -9.42
C VAL A 83 -0.45 0.36 -8.89
N SER A 84 -1.41 1.22 -9.21
CA SER A 84 -1.56 2.53 -8.58
C SER A 84 -2.77 2.54 -7.64
N ARG A 85 -2.88 3.58 -6.81
CA ARG A 85 -4.06 3.77 -5.96
C ARG A 85 -5.34 3.89 -6.78
N TYR A 86 -5.26 4.53 -7.93
CA TYR A 86 -6.37 4.69 -8.87
C TYR A 86 -6.78 3.33 -9.44
N ALA A 87 -5.84 2.59 -10.01
CA ALA A 87 -6.09 1.30 -10.65
C ALA A 87 -6.72 0.23 -9.73
N VAL A 88 -6.56 0.35 -8.40
CA VAL A 88 -7.18 -0.60 -7.46
C VAL A 88 -8.44 -0.06 -6.79
N ARG A 89 -8.67 1.26 -6.78
CA ARG A 89 -9.83 1.85 -6.12
C ARG A 89 -11.02 1.98 -7.04
N VAL A 90 -10.80 2.40 -8.28
CA VAL A 90 -11.88 2.59 -9.24
C VAL A 90 -12.68 1.28 -9.44
N PRO A 91 -12.05 0.12 -9.66
CA PRO A 91 -12.78 -1.14 -9.78
C PRO A 91 -13.61 -1.52 -8.54
N GLU A 92 -13.28 -0.99 -7.36
CA GLU A 92 -13.97 -1.30 -6.09
C GLU A 92 -15.26 -0.48 -5.90
N TYR A 93 -15.42 0.64 -6.60
CA TYR A 93 -16.47 1.63 -6.28
C TYR A 93 -17.88 1.10 -6.41
N HIS A 94 -18.21 0.35 -7.46
CA HIS A 94 -19.53 -0.27 -7.62
C HIS A 94 -19.87 -1.28 -6.51
N LEU A 95 -18.85 -1.85 -5.84
CA LEU A 95 -19.02 -2.76 -4.71
C LEU A 95 -19.27 -2.01 -3.39
N LEU A 96 -18.89 -0.73 -3.32
CA LEU A 96 -18.99 0.10 -2.12
C LEU A 96 -20.28 0.93 -2.09
N GLY A 97 -20.92 1.16 -3.24
CA GLY A 97 -22.04 2.09 -3.36
C GLY A 97 -21.68 3.49 -2.85
N GLU A 98 -22.53 4.16 -2.11
CA GLU A 98 -22.28 5.50 -1.55
C GLU A 98 -20.97 5.62 -0.74
N ARG A 99 -20.51 4.53 -0.15
CA ARG A 99 -19.26 4.50 0.62
C ARG A 99 -18.02 4.77 -0.25
N CYS A 100 -18.12 4.73 -1.58
CA CYS A 100 -17.04 5.13 -2.48
C CYS A 100 -16.62 6.59 -2.25
N LEU A 101 -17.54 7.48 -1.83
CA LEU A 101 -17.23 8.86 -1.51
C LEU A 101 -16.20 9.02 -0.38
N GLU A 102 -16.06 8.04 0.52
CA GLU A 102 -15.00 8.02 1.53
C GLU A 102 -13.60 7.85 0.92
N ARG A 103 -13.53 7.31 -0.30
CA ARG A 103 -12.29 7.13 -1.07
C ARG A 103 -12.00 8.30 -2.01
N ILE A 104 -13.05 8.93 -2.51
CA ILE A 104 -13.04 10.01 -3.49
C ILE A 104 -12.81 11.35 -2.78
N CYS A 105 -13.65 11.67 -1.78
CA CYS A 105 -13.62 12.91 -1.01
C CYS A 105 -12.59 12.82 0.13
N VAL A 106 -11.32 12.67 -0.21
CA VAL A 106 -10.22 12.68 0.77
C VAL A 106 -9.43 13.97 0.65
N GLY A 107 -8.98 14.50 1.79
CA GLY A 107 -8.06 15.62 1.84
C GLY A 107 -6.73 15.34 1.12
N GLY A 108 -5.92 16.36 0.98
CA GLY A 108 -4.61 16.29 0.32
C GLY A 108 -4.04 17.68 0.09
N ILE A 109 -2.95 17.75 -0.68
CA ILE A 109 -2.37 19.02 -1.13
C ILE A 109 -3.18 19.50 -2.34
N ASP A 110 -3.59 20.78 -2.31
CA ASP A 110 -4.28 21.46 -3.41
C ASP A 110 -5.49 20.65 -3.96
N VAL A 111 -6.40 20.26 -3.07
CA VAL A 111 -7.61 19.55 -3.47
C VAL A 111 -8.54 20.51 -4.18
N THR A 112 -9.00 20.15 -5.39
CA THR A 112 -9.99 20.88 -6.18
C THR A 112 -11.17 19.96 -6.49
N PHE A 113 -12.29 20.54 -6.93
CA PHE A 113 -13.42 19.74 -7.42
C PHE A 113 -13.00 18.85 -8.59
N GLU A 114 -12.24 19.39 -9.55
CA GLU A 114 -11.67 18.64 -10.67
C GLU A 114 -10.91 17.38 -10.20
N LYS A 115 -10.00 17.53 -9.24
CA LYS A 115 -9.24 16.38 -8.68
C LYS A 115 -10.14 15.36 -7.99
N ILE A 116 -11.26 15.80 -7.39
CA ILE A 116 -12.23 14.89 -6.77
C ILE A 116 -12.97 14.10 -7.85
N MET A 117 -13.39 14.72 -8.95
CA MET A 117 -14.04 14.06 -10.08
C MET A 117 -13.08 13.10 -10.80
N GLN A 118 -11.83 13.48 -10.99
CA GLN A 118 -10.78 12.57 -11.50
C GLN A 118 -10.59 11.33 -10.62
N ARG A 119 -10.66 11.48 -9.29
CA ARG A 119 -10.62 10.31 -8.36
C ARG A 119 -11.84 9.41 -8.50
N ALA A 120 -12.97 9.96 -8.92
CA ALA A 120 -14.20 9.23 -9.20
C ALA A 120 -14.19 8.55 -10.57
N ALA A 121 -13.13 8.75 -11.37
CA ALA A 121 -12.96 8.26 -12.73
C ALA A 121 -13.95 8.86 -13.74
N LEU A 122 -14.50 10.05 -13.49
CA LEU A 122 -15.38 10.73 -14.42
C LEU A 122 -14.58 11.36 -15.57
N THR A 123 -15.19 11.39 -16.75
CA THR A 123 -14.72 12.16 -17.90
C THR A 123 -14.94 13.66 -17.65
N ASP A 124 -14.26 14.52 -18.42
CA ASP A 124 -14.40 15.97 -18.27
C ASP A 124 -15.84 16.45 -18.50
N LYS A 125 -16.57 15.83 -19.43
CA LYS A 125 -17.99 16.10 -19.70
C LYS A 125 -18.87 15.76 -18.50
N GLU A 126 -18.75 14.55 -17.98
CA GLU A 126 -19.50 14.08 -16.82
C GLU A 126 -19.18 14.91 -15.59
N ALA A 127 -17.91 15.25 -15.39
CA ALA A 127 -17.46 16.11 -14.29
C ALA A 127 -18.07 17.53 -14.38
N GLY A 128 -18.22 18.06 -15.59
CA GLY A 128 -18.92 19.34 -15.84
C GLY A 128 -20.39 19.27 -15.48
N GLU A 129 -21.09 18.20 -15.85
CA GLU A 129 -22.49 17.99 -15.49
C GLU A 129 -22.68 17.90 -13.95
N ILE A 130 -21.81 17.15 -13.28
CA ILE A 130 -21.84 17.06 -11.82
C ILE A 130 -21.47 18.39 -11.15
N ALA A 131 -20.55 19.18 -11.75
CA ALA A 131 -20.19 20.51 -11.25
C ALA A 131 -21.40 21.46 -11.26
N ALA A 132 -22.19 21.44 -12.34
CA ALA A 132 -23.42 22.23 -12.44
C ALA A 132 -24.42 21.84 -11.36
N LEU A 133 -24.67 20.55 -11.14
CA LEU A 133 -25.59 20.04 -10.13
C LEU A 133 -25.12 20.30 -8.69
N ALA A 134 -23.81 20.29 -8.47
CA ALA A 134 -23.21 20.53 -7.15
C ALA A 134 -22.98 22.01 -6.84
N GLY A 135 -23.18 22.94 -7.82
CA GLY A 135 -22.89 24.36 -7.68
C GLY A 135 -21.39 24.69 -7.61
N TYR A 136 -20.56 23.96 -8.39
CA TYR A 136 -19.10 24.11 -8.44
C TYR A 136 -18.58 24.55 -9.81
N THR A 137 -19.40 24.98 -10.74
CA THR A 137 -18.99 25.37 -12.10
C THR A 137 -17.93 26.48 -12.07
N GLU A 138 -18.15 27.55 -11.32
CA GLU A 138 -17.21 28.67 -11.20
C GLU A 138 -15.97 28.32 -10.35
N ASN A 139 -16.11 27.39 -9.42
CA ASN A 139 -15.07 26.99 -8.47
C ASN A 139 -14.42 25.65 -8.83
N TYR A 140 -14.52 25.21 -10.07
CA TYR A 140 -14.10 23.88 -10.54
C TYR A 140 -12.63 23.57 -10.24
N ARG A 141 -11.74 24.55 -10.41
CA ARG A 141 -10.30 24.44 -10.15
C ARG A 141 -9.82 25.16 -8.89
N LYS A 142 -10.74 25.76 -8.14
CA LYS A 142 -10.40 26.41 -6.87
C LYS A 142 -9.96 25.39 -5.85
N VAL A 143 -8.87 25.68 -5.16
CA VAL A 143 -8.41 24.85 -4.03
C VAL A 143 -9.40 24.99 -2.88
N ILE A 144 -9.85 23.85 -2.38
CA ILE A 144 -10.80 23.73 -1.27
C ILE A 144 -10.14 23.09 -0.06
N ASN A 145 -10.49 23.58 1.12
CA ASN A 145 -9.98 23.04 2.39
C ASN A 145 -10.74 21.76 2.81
N TYR A 146 -10.28 21.13 3.89
CA TYR A 146 -10.88 19.87 4.36
C TYR A 146 -12.37 20.01 4.72
N HIS A 147 -12.78 21.13 5.33
CA HIS A 147 -14.16 21.34 5.69
C HIS A 147 -15.06 21.49 4.45
N GLU A 148 -14.60 22.24 3.46
CA GLU A 148 -15.28 22.37 2.16
C GLU A 148 -15.39 21.02 1.43
N VAL A 149 -14.35 20.15 1.52
CA VAL A 149 -14.42 18.80 0.97
C VAL A 149 -15.51 17.97 1.66
N MET A 150 -15.71 18.13 2.97
CA MET A 150 -16.77 17.41 3.69
C MET A 150 -18.16 17.94 3.31
N GLN A 151 -18.34 19.25 3.19
CA GLN A 151 -19.58 19.85 2.69
C GLN A 151 -19.89 19.39 1.26
N LEU A 152 -18.88 19.38 0.39
CA LEU A 152 -19.02 18.87 -0.97
C LEU A 152 -19.44 17.38 -0.97
N LYS A 153 -18.83 16.56 -0.13
CA LYS A 153 -19.21 15.15 0.02
C LYS A 153 -20.70 14.99 0.33
N ASP A 154 -21.25 15.82 1.22
CA ASP A 154 -22.67 15.74 1.58
C ASP A 154 -23.60 16.24 0.46
N ARG A 155 -23.15 17.18 -0.39
CA ARG A 155 -23.85 17.56 -1.62
C ARG A 155 -23.82 16.43 -2.65
N LEU A 156 -22.64 15.84 -2.89
CA LEU A 156 -22.43 14.76 -3.86
C LEU A 156 -23.28 13.52 -3.54
N LYS A 157 -23.52 13.20 -2.27
CA LYS A 157 -24.43 12.12 -1.86
C LYS A 157 -25.85 12.27 -2.42
N LYS A 158 -26.29 13.50 -2.66
CA LYS A 158 -27.65 13.82 -3.13
C LYS A 158 -27.78 13.81 -4.66
N ILE A 159 -26.72 13.45 -5.39
CA ILE A 159 -26.70 13.49 -6.87
C ILE A 159 -26.68 12.04 -7.39
N PRO A 160 -27.82 11.44 -7.74
CA PRO A 160 -27.88 10.05 -8.25
C PRO A 160 -27.06 9.85 -9.52
N LEU A 161 -26.99 10.86 -10.40
CA LEU A 161 -26.24 10.82 -11.65
C LEU A 161 -24.75 10.55 -11.41
N LEU A 162 -24.17 11.11 -10.34
CA LEU A 162 -22.78 10.83 -9.96
C LEU A 162 -22.54 9.33 -9.72
N PHE A 163 -23.44 8.68 -8.98
CA PHE A 163 -23.32 7.25 -8.69
C PHE A 163 -23.53 6.38 -9.92
N HIS A 164 -24.37 6.82 -10.84
CA HIS A 164 -24.55 6.16 -12.14
C HIS A 164 -23.24 6.15 -12.94
N TYR A 165 -22.56 7.29 -13.06
CA TYR A 165 -21.28 7.38 -13.74
C TYR A 165 -20.18 6.56 -13.05
N ILE A 166 -20.06 6.69 -11.70
CA ILE A 166 -19.09 5.92 -10.92
C ILE A 166 -19.31 4.41 -11.10
N ASP A 167 -20.55 3.95 -11.05
CA ASP A 167 -20.91 2.53 -11.19
C ASP A 167 -20.54 1.99 -12.57
N SER A 168 -20.85 2.74 -13.64
CA SER A 168 -20.50 2.39 -15.02
C SER A 168 -18.99 2.23 -15.19
N HIS A 169 -18.20 3.27 -14.87
CA HIS A 169 -16.76 3.24 -15.01
C HIS A 169 -16.08 2.20 -14.09
N SER A 170 -16.63 2.01 -12.89
CA SER A 170 -16.14 1.01 -11.97
C SER A 170 -16.33 -0.41 -12.49
N LYS A 171 -17.50 -0.73 -13.06
CA LYS A 171 -17.80 -2.04 -13.66
C LYS A 171 -16.92 -2.33 -14.87
N GLU A 172 -16.71 -1.34 -15.73
CA GLU A 172 -15.81 -1.46 -16.88
C GLU A 172 -14.37 -1.74 -16.45
N ALA A 173 -13.86 -0.98 -15.48
CA ALA A 173 -12.52 -1.16 -14.94
C ALA A 173 -12.34 -2.47 -14.18
N TYR A 174 -13.42 -3.05 -13.62
CA TYR A 174 -13.37 -4.24 -12.77
C TYR A 174 -12.86 -5.47 -13.54
N GLY A 175 -13.38 -5.71 -14.74
CA GLY A 175 -12.96 -6.85 -15.57
C GLY A 175 -11.45 -6.82 -15.86
N THR A 176 -10.96 -5.66 -16.29
CA THR A 176 -9.52 -5.44 -16.56
C THR A 176 -8.67 -5.63 -15.31
N ALA A 177 -9.10 -5.08 -14.17
CA ALA A 177 -8.39 -5.23 -12.90
C ALA A 177 -8.31 -6.69 -12.44
N ILE A 178 -9.42 -7.43 -12.53
CA ILE A 178 -9.45 -8.85 -12.17
C ILE A 178 -8.57 -9.67 -13.11
N GLY A 179 -8.62 -9.41 -14.42
CA GLY A 179 -7.74 -10.06 -15.38
C GLY A 179 -6.26 -9.88 -15.04
N TYR A 180 -5.86 -8.66 -14.72
CA TYR A 180 -4.50 -8.36 -14.29
C TYR A 180 -4.13 -9.07 -12.97
N LEU A 181 -4.99 -9.03 -11.96
CA LEU A 181 -4.74 -9.71 -10.68
C LEU A 181 -4.63 -11.23 -10.85
N THR A 182 -5.41 -11.81 -11.77
CA THR A 182 -5.32 -13.23 -12.13
C THR A 182 -3.98 -13.54 -12.79
N GLN A 183 -3.57 -12.75 -13.77
CA GLN A 183 -2.28 -12.87 -14.44
C GLN A 183 -1.10 -12.80 -13.45
N GLU A 184 -1.19 -11.93 -12.46
CA GLU A 184 -0.18 -11.79 -11.39
C GLU A 184 -0.29 -12.87 -10.31
N GLY A 185 -1.23 -13.82 -10.43
CA GLY A 185 -1.39 -14.95 -9.54
C GLY A 185 -1.99 -14.63 -8.18
N LEU A 186 -2.71 -13.49 -8.03
CA LEU A 186 -3.33 -13.13 -6.76
C LEU A 186 -4.58 -13.97 -6.44
N LEU A 187 -5.16 -14.61 -7.44
CA LEU A 187 -6.31 -15.49 -7.28
C LEU A 187 -5.93 -16.96 -7.14
N GLU A 188 -4.64 -17.29 -7.19
CA GLU A 188 -4.13 -18.63 -6.93
C GLU A 188 -4.27 -18.99 -5.44
N PRO A 189 -4.46 -20.28 -5.09
CA PRO A 189 -4.58 -20.73 -3.70
C PRO A 189 -3.21 -20.80 -3.00
N VAL A 190 -2.45 -19.72 -3.08
CA VAL A 190 -1.11 -19.59 -2.48
C VAL A 190 -1.18 -18.58 -1.34
N SER A 191 -0.55 -18.90 -0.21
CA SER A 191 -0.45 -17.97 0.91
C SER A 191 0.48 -16.82 0.56
N TYR A 192 -0.02 -15.58 0.54
CA TYR A 192 0.77 -14.42 0.16
C TYR A 192 0.67 -13.25 1.14
N ALA A 193 1.60 -12.31 1.01
CA ALA A 193 1.58 -11.02 1.70
C ALA A 193 1.91 -9.89 0.72
N TRP A 194 1.57 -8.65 1.11
CA TRP A 194 1.93 -7.43 0.35
C TRP A 194 2.88 -6.56 1.15
N TRP A 195 3.76 -5.94 0.40
CA TRP A 195 4.55 -4.85 0.93
C TRP A 195 4.21 -3.53 0.23
N THR A 196 4.04 -2.45 1.02
CA THR A 196 3.85 -1.09 0.51
C THR A 196 4.49 -0.06 1.44
N ALA A 197 5.24 0.88 0.91
CA ALA A 197 5.76 2.04 1.64
C ALA A 197 4.67 3.09 1.94
N ALA A 198 3.65 3.14 1.11
CA ALA A 198 2.56 4.09 1.29
C ALA A 198 1.66 3.65 2.44
N GLY A 199 1.76 4.31 3.60
CA GLY A 199 1.03 4.06 4.85
C GLY A 199 -0.51 4.00 4.78
N SER A 200 -1.08 3.67 3.63
CA SER A 200 -2.50 3.56 3.37
C SER A 200 -2.94 2.10 3.26
N VAL A 201 -3.35 1.53 4.38
CA VAL A 201 -4.10 0.26 4.48
C VAL A 201 -5.31 0.20 3.52
N ARG A 202 -5.78 1.36 3.03
CA ARG A 202 -6.97 1.48 2.18
C ARG A 202 -6.78 0.83 0.79
N SER A 203 -5.60 0.99 0.17
CA SER A 203 -5.34 0.38 -1.16
C SER A 203 -5.20 -1.13 -1.07
N SER A 204 -4.61 -1.65 0.01
CA SER A 204 -4.51 -3.09 0.25
C SER A 204 -5.88 -3.72 0.53
N ARG A 205 -6.80 -2.97 1.17
CA ARG A 205 -8.20 -3.43 1.34
C ARG A 205 -8.93 -3.51 0.01
N ALA A 206 -8.69 -2.56 -0.92
CA ALA A 206 -9.27 -2.61 -2.26
C ALA A 206 -8.82 -3.86 -3.03
N LEU A 207 -7.51 -4.15 -3.01
CA LEU A 207 -6.96 -5.37 -3.60
C LEU A 207 -7.57 -6.64 -2.98
N ASN A 208 -7.72 -6.68 -1.66
CA ASN A 208 -8.35 -7.81 -0.97
C ASN A 208 -9.83 -7.97 -1.35
N ILE A 209 -10.60 -6.89 -1.46
CA ILE A 209 -12.02 -6.96 -1.83
C ILE A 209 -12.16 -7.53 -3.24
N CYS A 210 -11.35 -7.07 -4.19
CA CYS A 210 -11.35 -7.59 -5.55
C CYS A 210 -10.94 -9.07 -5.60
N SER A 211 -9.92 -9.48 -4.85
CA SER A 211 -9.43 -10.86 -4.82
C SER A 211 -10.41 -11.81 -4.14
N VAL A 212 -10.95 -11.44 -2.96
CA VAL A 212 -11.83 -12.30 -2.15
C VAL A 212 -13.17 -12.56 -2.82
N ARG A 213 -13.74 -11.57 -3.52
CA ARG A 213 -15.03 -11.78 -4.20
C ARG A 213 -14.93 -12.70 -5.42
N ASN A 214 -13.75 -12.78 -6.04
CA ASN A 214 -13.55 -13.65 -7.20
C ASN A 214 -13.02 -15.05 -6.87
N SER A 215 -12.34 -15.21 -5.72
CA SER A 215 -11.92 -16.53 -5.23
C SER A 215 -12.98 -17.09 -4.30
N ARG A 216 -13.62 -18.18 -4.70
CA ARG A 216 -14.52 -18.98 -3.83
C ARG A 216 -13.78 -19.71 -2.70
N THR A 217 -12.47 -19.51 -2.56
CA THR A 217 -11.63 -20.18 -1.57
C THR A 217 -11.37 -19.31 -0.35
N GLU A 218 -11.61 -19.85 0.83
CA GLU A 218 -11.42 -19.20 2.15
C GLU A 218 -9.96 -18.86 2.50
N SER A 219 -9.00 -19.13 1.62
CA SER A 219 -7.55 -19.03 1.84
C SER A 219 -7.00 -17.61 2.02
N SER A 220 -7.80 -16.56 1.83
CA SER A 220 -7.33 -15.18 1.90
C SER A 220 -7.42 -14.52 3.28
N LYS A 221 -7.74 -15.28 4.34
CA LYS A 221 -8.00 -14.73 5.70
C LYS A 221 -6.76 -14.18 6.40
N ASP A 222 -5.56 -14.52 5.96
CA ASP A 222 -4.29 -14.17 6.64
C ASP A 222 -3.33 -13.35 5.76
N THR A 223 -3.81 -12.23 5.22
CA THR A 223 -2.90 -11.32 4.50
C THR A 223 -2.11 -10.46 5.49
N ILE A 224 -0.81 -10.63 5.52
CA ILE A 224 0.09 -9.74 6.27
C ILE A 224 0.32 -8.49 5.45
N LEU A 225 -0.08 -7.36 6.01
CA LEU A 225 0.23 -6.05 5.46
C LEU A 225 1.42 -5.46 6.21
N VAL A 226 2.56 -5.43 5.58
CA VAL A 226 3.71 -4.69 6.09
C VAL A 226 3.61 -3.26 5.60
N CYS A 227 3.30 -2.34 6.48
CA CYS A 227 3.17 -0.92 6.19
C CYS A 227 4.10 -0.11 7.08
N MET A 228 5.00 0.67 6.48
CA MET A 228 5.74 1.68 7.23
C MET A 228 4.84 2.88 7.52
N ARG A 229 4.44 3.07 8.77
CA ARG A 229 3.78 4.29 9.23
C ARG A 229 4.72 5.08 10.13
N SER A 230 5.19 6.22 9.66
CA SER A 230 5.80 7.22 10.52
C SER A 230 4.72 7.92 11.34
N ARG A 231 4.65 7.67 12.66
CA ARG A 231 3.89 8.54 13.56
C ARG A 231 4.80 9.71 13.97
N LYS A 232 4.33 10.95 13.75
CA LYS A 232 4.88 12.12 14.44
C LYS A 232 4.47 12.02 15.91
N GLY A 233 5.34 11.50 16.75
CA GLY A 233 5.26 11.57 18.19
C GLY A 233 6.54 12.18 18.70
N ARG A 234 6.50 12.86 19.85
CA ARG A 234 7.58 13.69 20.41
C ARG A 234 8.88 12.95 20.70
N GLU A 235 8.97 11.64 20.59
CA GLU A 235 10.20 10.85 20.79
C GLU A 235 10.20 9.65 19.83
N GLY A 236 11.16 9.65 18.90
CA GLY A 236 11.53 8.48 18.10
C GLY A 236 10.51 8.05 17.03
N LYS A 237 10.98 7.95 15.79
CA LYS A 237 10.19 7.33 14.68
C LYS A 237 10.03 5.84 14.99
N THR A 238 8.86 5.45 15.46
CA THR A 238 8.51 4.04 15.66
C THR A 238 8.00 3.46 14.34
N ILE A 239 8.66 2.43 13.84
CA ILE A 239 8.16 1.62 12.72
C ILE A 239 7.09 0.70 13.32
N THR A 240 5.83 0.90 12.94
CA THR A 240 4.74 0.05 13.41
C THR A 240 4.37 -0.91 12.29
N VAL A 241 4.56 -2.19 12.54
CA VAL A 241 4.10 -3.27 11.68
C VAL A 241 2.66 -3.58 12.02
N PHE A 242 1.80 -3.56 11.03
CA PHE A 242 0.45 -4.06 11.18
C PHE A 242 0.35 -5.44 10.49
N THR A 243 0.40 -6.49 11.28
CA THR A 243 -0.11 -7.78 10.85
C THR A 243 -1.63 -7.74 11.03
N SER A 244 -2.38 -7.79 9.94
CA SER A 244 -3.84 -7.84 10.03
C SER A 244 -4.29 -9.30 10.16
N ARG A 245 -4.12 -9.88 11.34
CA ARG A 245 -5.03 -10.94 11.79
C ARG A 245 -6.30 -10.27 12.30
N ARG A 246 -7.47 -10.74 11.93
CA ARG A 246 -8.71 -10.27 12.57
C ARG A 246 -8.58 -10.44 14.09
N GLY A 247 -8.45 -9.32 14.80
CA GLY A 247 -8.62 -9.25 16.25
C GLY A 247 -7.35 -9.12 17.11
N VAL A 248 -6.12 -9.15 16.58
CA VAL A 248 -4.92 -9.03 17.42
C VAL A 248 -4.09 -7.80 17.03
N ARG A 249 -4.05 -6.80 17.92
CA ARG A 249 -3.06 -5.72 17.88
C ARG A 249 -1.84 -6.19 18.67
N SER A 250 -0.84 -6.76 18.02
CA SER A 250 0.45 -6.99 18.68
C SER A 250 1.35 -5.77 18.45
N LYS A 251 1.77 -5.16 19.55
CA LYS A 251 2.88 -4.22 19.61
C LYS A 251 4.13 -5.05 19.92
N GLU A 252 4.85 -5.50 18.93
CA GLU A 252 6.13 -6.15 19.17
C GLU A 252 7.30 -5.20 18.90
N LYS A 253 8.25 -5.23 19.84
CA LYS A 253 9.52 -4.51 19.76
C LYS A 253 10.40 -5.14 18.67
N CYS A 254 11.00 -4.32 17.85
CA CYS A 254 11.97 -4.72 16.82
C CYS A 254 13.16 -5.47 17.45
N ILE A 255 13.19 -6.79 17.31
CA ILE A 255 14.36 -7.62 17.63
C ILE A 255 15.29 -7.62 16.43
N SER A 256 16.59 -7.60 16.66
CA SER A 256 17.63 -7.51 15.62
C SER A 256 17.47 -8.63 14.57
N ALA A 257 17.19 -8.24 13.33
CA ALA A 257 16.98 -9.13 12.18
C ALA A 257 18.12 -10.17 11.98
N THR A 258 19.35 -9.79 12.28
CA THR A 258 20.54 -10.65 12.13
C THR A 258 20.62 -11.86 13.09
N ALA A 259 20.05 -11.72 14.31
CA ALA A 259 20.05 -12.80 15.30
C ALA A 259 19.06 -13.92 14.91
N CYS A 260 17.91 -13.54 14.37
CA CYS A 260 16.83 -14.46 13.99
C CYS A 260 17.19 -15.33 12.75
N LEU A 261 17.87 -14.73 11.74
CA LEU A 261 18.34 -15.50 10.57
C LEU A 261 19.32 -16.61 10.95
N ARG A 262 20.24 -16.34 11.89
CA ARG A 262 21.16 -17.38 12.36
C ARG A 262 20.44 -18.58 12.97
N GLN A 263 19.37 -18.37 13.74
CA GLN A 263 18.56 -19.46 14.31
C GLN A 263 17.79 -20.25 13.25
N CYS A 264 17.20 -19.62 12.26
CA CYS A 264 16.51 -20.32 11.18
C CYS A 264 17.45 -21.19 10.33
N PHE A 265 18.72 -20.77 10.15
CA PHE A 265 19.71 -21.56 9.39
C PHE A 265 20.33 -22.69 10.21
N GLN A 266 20.38 -22.60 11.54
CA GLN A 266 20.90 -23.69 12.38
C GLN A 266 19.94 -24.87 12.45
N HIS A 267 18.61 -24.65 12.40
CA HIS A 267 17.61 -25.74 12.41
C HIS A 267 17.46 -26.52 11.09
N ARG A 268 18.06 -26.07 9.98
CA ARG A 268 18.03 -26.80 8.71
C ARG A 268 19.27 -27.70 8.47
N ARG A 269 20.23 -27.77 9.41
CA ARG A 269 21.43 -28.62 9.34
C ARG A 269 21.46 -29.75 10.39
N ALA A 270 20.34 -30.00 11.05
CA ALA A 270 20.17 -31.13 11.96
C ALA A 270 19.18 -32.13 11.35
#